data_5d45ba40827397560cbab28f4e125b8c
#
_entry.id   5d45ba40827397560cbab28f4e125b8c
#
_cell.length_a   1.000
_cell.length_b   1.000
_cell.length_c   1.000
_cell.angle_alpha   90.00
_cell.angle_beta   90.00
_cell.angle_gamma   90.00
#
_symmetry.space_group_name_H-M   'P 1'
#
loop_
_entity.id
_entity.type
_entity.pdbx_description
1 polymer ?
#
loop_
_entity_poly.entity_id
_entity_poly.type
_entity_poly.pdbx_seq_one_letter_code
_entity_poly.pdbx_strand_id
1 'polypeptide(L)' 'MGHSMVLRAADGFECDAYIAQPHKPPRAGLVVLQEIFGVNAHIRAIADGFAMVGFLV' A
#
# COMPACT_ATOMS: atom_id res chain seq x y z
N MET A 1 4.41 9.61 -4.58
CA MET A 1 3.04 9.22 -4.28
C MET A 1 2.99 8.17 -3.17
N GLY A 2 3.91 7.23 -3.14
CA GLY A 2 3.93 6.20 -2.13
C GLY A 2 5.26 6.07 -1.43
N HIS A 3 5.25 5.34 -0.33
CA HIS A 3 6.46 5.09 0.43
C HIS A 3 6.33 3.76 1.18
N SER A 4 7.46 3.18 1.52
CA SER A 4 7.50 1.95 2.29
C SER A 4 7.43 2.26 3.78
N MET A 5 6.84 1.34 4.52
CA MET A 5 6.76 1.44 5.97
C MET A 5 6.74 0.04 6.57
N VAL A 6 6.95 -0.03 7.88
CA VAL A 6 6.89 -1.28 8.61
C VAL A 6 5.61 -1.30 9.43
N LEU A 7 4.85 -2.39 9.29
CA LEU A 7 3.65 -2.63 10.10
C LEU A 7 4.00 -3.60 11.21
N ARG A 8 3.49 -3.33 12.41
CA ARG A 8 3.71 -4.21 13.56
C ARG A 8 2.37 -4.78 14.01
N ALA A 9 2.28 -6.10 14.06
CA ALA A 9 1.11 -6.79 14.58
C ALA A 9 1.09 -6.75 16.11
N ALA A 10 -0.06 -7.09 16.68
CA ALA A 10 -0.25 -7.07 18.13
C ALA A 10 0.69 -8.03 18.88
N ASP A 11 1.11 -9.10 18.20
CA ASP A 11 2.03 -10.08 18.78
C ASP A 11 3.51 -9.72 18.60
N GLY A 12 3.79 -8.54 18.03
CA GLY A 12 5.15 -8.07 17.81
C GLY A 12 5.74 -8.43 16.45
N PHE A 13 5.02 -9.19 15.63
CA PHE A 13 5.49 -9.52 14.29
C PHE A 13 5.52 -8.26 13.42
N GLU A 14 6.61 -8.07 12.67
CA GLU A 14 6.76 -6.92 11.78
C GLU A 14 6.80 -7.37 10.34
N CYS A 15 6.19 -6.59 9.46
CA CYS A 15 6.26 -6.82 8.02
C CYS A 15 6.38 -5.51 7.28
N ASP A 16 6.96 -5.57 6.08
CA ASP A 16 7.07 -4.40 5.23
C ASP A 16 5.76 -4.17 4.49
N ALA A 17 5.44 -2.90 4.27
CA ALA A 17 4.27 -2.49 3.54
C ALA A 17 4.59 -1.29 2.66
N TYR A 18 3.81 -1.10 1.63
CA TYR A 18 3.90 0.07 0.76
C TYR A 18 2.56 0.79 0.82
N ILE A 19 2.60 2.09 1.11
CA ILE A 19 1.39 2.91 1.16
C ILE A 19 1.42 3.94 0.04
N ALA A 20 0.34 4.02 -0.71
CA ALA A 20 0.18 4.99 -1.78
C ALA A 20 -0.99 5.90 -1.42
N GLN A 21 -0.73 7.21 -1.40
CA GLN A 21 -1.71 8.21 -0.98
C GLN A 21 -2.13 9.05 -2.17
N PRO A 22 -3.44 9.35 -2.29
CA PRO A 22 -3.92 10.26 -3.32
C PRO A 22 -3.55 11.70 -2.99
N HIS A 23 -3.58 12.58 -3.98
CA HIS A 23 -3.30 14.00 -3.78
C HIS A 23 -4.43 14.72 -3.06
N LYS A 24 -5.65 14.20 -3.14
CA LYS A 24 -6.85 14.75 -2.49
C LYS A 24 -7.27 13.84 -1.35
N PRO A 25 -8.18 14.28 -0.47
CA PRO A 25 -8.68 13.38 0.56
C PRO A 25 -9.21 12.09 -0.06
N PRO A 26 -8.86 10.92 0.49
CA PRO A 26 -9.18 9.65 -0.15
C PRO A 26 -10.68 9.37 -0.15
N ARG A 27 -11.14 8.73 -1.22
CA ARG A 27 -12.53 8.29 -1.36
C ARG A 27 -12.82 7.12 -0.44
N ALA A 28 -11.84 6.23 -0.28
CA ALA A 28 -11.93 5.04 0.54
C ALA A 28 -10.55 4.45 0.70
N GLY A 29 -10.42 3.51 1.61
CA GLY A 29 -9.21 2.72 1.76
C GLY A 29 -9.26 1.44 0.94
N LEU A 30 -8.11 0.96 0.52
CA LEU A 30 -8.00 -0.25 -0.27
C LEU A 30 -6.74 -0.99 0.15
N VAL A 31 -6.86 -2.29 0.41
CA VAL A 31 -5.72 -3.14 0.75
C VAL A 31 -5.46 -4.08 -0.42
N VAL A 32 -4.24 -4.03 -0.95
CA VAL A 32 -3.79 -4.93 -2.00
C VAL A 32 -2.84 -5.94 -1.37
N LEU A 33 -3.20 -7.21 -1.46
CA LEU A 33 -2.37 -8.26 -0.88
C LEU A 33 -1.33 -8.71 -1.90
N GLN A 34 -0.10 -8.81 -1.42
CA GLN A 34 1.00 -9.33 -2.24
C GLN A 34 0.87 -10.83 -2.43
N GLU A 35 1.56 -11.34 -3.45
CA GLU A 35 1.75 -12.76 -3.62
C GLU A 35 3.06 -13.19 -2.92
N ILE A 36 3.52 -14.40 -3.23
CA ILE A 36 4.69 -14.98 -2.56
C ILE A 36 5.99 -14.21 -2.82
N PHE A 37 6.00 -13.37 -3.83
CA PHE A 37 7.19 -12.59 -4.22
C PHE A 37 7.35 -11.28 -3.44
N GLY A 38 6.44 -10.98 -2.52
CA GLY A 38 6.51 -9.77 -1.72
C GLY A 38 6.00 -8.53 -2.46
N VAL A 39 6.19 -7.38 -1.82
CA VAL A 39 5.77 -6.10 -2.40
C VAL A 39 6.83 -5.67 -3.42
N ASN A 40 6.63 -6.05 -4.67
CA ASN A 40 7.55 -5.77 -5.76
C ASN A 40 7.07 -4.56 -6.58
N ALA A 41 7.81 -4.24 -7.64
CA ALA A 41 7.49 -3.08 -8.48
C ALA A 41 6.11 -3.19 -9.11
N HIS A 42 5.68 -4.41 -9.46
CA HIS A 42 4.36 -4.61 -10.06
C HIS A 42 3.24 -4.27 -9.07
N ILE A 43 3.36 -4.75 -7.83
CA ILE A 43 2.37 -4.46 -6.77
C ILE A 43 2.36 -2.98 -6.45
N ARG A 44 3.54 -2.34 -6.38
CA ARG A 44 3.60 -0.90 -6.12
C ARG A 44 2.96 -0.09 -7.25
N ALA A 45 3.12 -0.53 -8.50
CA ALA A 45 2.48 0.12 -9.64
C ALA A 45 0.96 0.01 -9.56
N ILE A 46 0.44 -1.13 -9.13
CA ILE A 46 -1.00 -1.31 -8.93
C ILE A 46 -1.50 -0.37 -7.84
N ALA A 47 -0.80 -0.29 -6.71
CA ALA A 47 -1.19 0.58 -5.61
C ALA A 47 -1.18 2.05 -6.04
N ASP A 48 -0.14 2.47 -6.75
CA ASP A 48 -0.04 3.85 -7.26
C ASP A 48 -1.19 4.16 -8.23
N GLY A 49 -1.56 3.18 -9.07
CA GLY A 49 -2.67 3.37 -10.01
C GLY A 49 -3.99 3.60 -9.29
N PHE A 50 -4.27 2.85 -8.23
CA PHE A 50 -5.49 3.07 -7.45
C PHE A 50 -5.43 4.39 -6.71
N ALA A 51 -4.27 4.82 -6.22
CA ALA A 51 -4.14 6.11 -5.57
C ALA A 51 -4.43 7.25 -6.54
N MET A 52 -4.06 7.11 -7.82
CA MET A 52 -4.34 8.13 -8.83
C MET A 52 -5.83 8.33 -9.05
N VAL A 53 -6.66 7.34 -8.81
CA VAL A 53 -8.11 7.47 -8.92
C VAL A 53 -8.76 7.77 -7.57
N GLY A 54 -7.99 8.06 -6.54
CA GLY A 54 -8.49 8.62 -5.30
C GLY A 54 -8.57 7.70 -4.10
N PHE A 55 -7.93 6.52 -4.14
CA PHE A 55 -7.92 5.61 -2.99
C PHE A 55 -6.65 5.76 -2.17
N LEU A 56 -6.79 5.59 -0.87
CA LEU A 56 -5.64 5.35 0.01
C LEU A 56 -5.35 3.86 -0.04
N VAL A 57 -4.18 3.47 -0.52
CA VAL A 57 -3.86 2.05 -0.78
C VAL A 57 -2.74 1.59 0.14
#